data_c41b77335b87ed33edcad5d566999021
#
_entry.id   c41b77335b87ed33edcad5d566999021
#
_cell.length_a   1.000
_cell.length_b   1.000
_cell.length_c   1.000
_cell.angle_alpha   90.00
_cell.angle_beta   90.00
_cell.angle_gamma   90.00
#
_symmetry.space_group_name_H-M   'P 1'
#
loop_
_entity.id
_entity.type
_entity.pdbx_description
1 polymer ?
#
loop_
_entity_poly.entity_id
_entity_poly.type
_entity_poly.pdbx_seq_one_letter_code
_entity_poly.pdbx_strand_id
1 'polypeptide(L)'
;MPFGAEARDDGTTRFRLWAPAARSVELWLHDRQRGFAMPRDAAGWAEWVTRDAPPGSRYSFRIDGELLVPDPASRFQPDDVHGPSEVVDPSAYAWSDAEWHGIAPERLVFYELHVGTCTPKGTFEALAERLDHLAELGVTAVELMPVADFPGRWGWGYDGVLPFAPDASYGRPDALKALVDACHARGLAVFLDVVYNHFGPEGNYLHRYASAFFRGDRTTPWGDAVNFDGPGCEVPRAFVVHNALYWLEEFHLDGLRLDAVHAMPDRSGEHVLAELARATAEGPGRQRLIHLVLENDANEARYLARTDSDKRPLYQAQWNDDLHHALHVMLTGETSGYYGDYQPPLRHLVRCLSEGFAFQGESSPYRARPRGEPSVGLPPTSFVGFLQNHDQIGNRALGERITALASPEAVRAATAVLLLAPPLPLLFMGQEWAAPEPFLFFSDLGPDLGPLVSEGRRREFALFPEFAHPEARARIPDPQAEATRARSVLDWTRIQQPPHAEWLAFHRQLLEVRAREIVPLLMGEPTPATDSTLIGESALEVTWVFPDQHVLRLIANLGPRTVAHPGPMSHRGRQIYPPGPAAAAWSELPPWSVRWYLSEATR
;
A
#
# COMPACT_ATOMS: atom_id res chain seq x y z
N MET A 1 -9.38 21.09 -12.77
CA MET A 1 -9.62 19.63 -12.87
C MET A 1 -10.52 19.34 -14.08
N PRO A 2 -10.18 18.44 -15.02
CA PRO A 2 -11.01 18.21 -16.21
C PRO A 2 -12.26 17.36 -15.96
N PHE A 3 -12.36 16.68 -14.83
CA PHE A 3 -13.44 15.75 -14.46
C PHE A 3 -14.26 16.28 -13.29
N GLY A 4 -15.55 15.94 -13.26
CA GLY A 4 -16.43 16.13 -12.13
C GLY A 4 -16.94 17.58 -11.95
N ALA A 5 -17.50 17.82 -10.76
CA ALA A 5 -17.94 19.13 -10.32
C ALA A 5 -16.77 19.98 -9.84
N GLU A 6 -16.75 21.26 -10.23
CA GLU A 6 -15.75 22.25 -9.84
C GLU A 6 -16.44 23.53 -9.37
N ALA A 7 -16.39 23.78 -8.07
CA ALA A 7 -16.78 25.08 -7.51
C ALA A 7 -15.75 26.14 -7.91
N ARG A 8 -16.21 27.33 -8.36
CA ARG A 8 -15.36 28.42 -8.86
C ARG A 8 -15.49 29.66 -8.02
N ASP A 9 -14.46 30.49 -8.01
CA ASP A 9 -14.40 31.76 -7.25
C ASP A 9 -15.49 32.77 -7.64
N ASP A 10 -16.03 32.68 -8.88
CA ASP A 10 -17.11 33.54 -9.34
C ASP A 10 -18.51 33.12 -8.84
N GLY A 11 -18.56 32.10 -7.97
CA GLY A 11 -19.77 31.51 -7.40
C GLY A 11 -20.54 30.60 -8.35
N THR A 12 -19.94 30.18 -9.46
CA THR A 12 -20.50 29.14 -10.34
C THR A 12 -19.91 27.78 -10.01
N THR A 13 -20.66 26.73 -10.34
CA THR A 13 -20.15 25.35 -10.37
C THR A 13 -20.18 24.83 -11.78
N ARG A 14 -19.06 24.31 -12.27
CA ARG A 14 -18.97 23.59 -13.53
C ARG A 14 -19.14 22.10 -13.28
N PHE A 15 -19.99 21.45 -14.05
CA PHE A 15 -20.17 20.00 -14.10
C PHE A 15 -19.70 19.47 -15.44
N ARG A 16 -18.92 18.39 -15.44
CA ARG A 16 -18.39 17.82 -16.68
C ARG A 16 -18.37 16.30 -16.60
N LEU A 17 -18.97 15.64 -17.61
CA LEU A 17 -19.05 14.20 -17.73
C LEU A 17 -18.62 13.76 -19.12
N TRP A 18 -17.75 12.76 -19.21
CA TRP A 18 -17.46 12.09 -20.48
C TRP A 18 -18.45 10.92 -20.69
N ALA A 19 -19.31 11.08 -21.68
CA ALA A 19 -20.40 10.13 -21.96
C ALA A 19 -20.55 9.94 -23.49
N PRO A 20 -19.54 9.37 -24.18
CA PRO A 20 -19.54 9.28 -25.65
C PRO A 20 -20.64 8.38 -26.20
N ALA A 21 -21.08 7.37 -25.45
CA ALA A 21 -22.13 6.43 -25.87
C ALA A 21 -23.56 6.90 -25.50
N ALA A 22 -23.71 7.96 -24.68
CA ALA A 22 -25.03 8.47 -24.32
C ALA A 22 -25.67 9.24 -25.49
N ARG A 23 -26.98 9.19 -25.61
CA ARG A 23 -27.78 10.02 -26.54
C ARG A 23 -28.00 11.42 -25.97
N SER A 24 -28.22 11.51 -24.66
CA SER A 24 -28.40 12.75 -23.91
C SER A 24 -27.84 12.63 -22.50
N VAL A 25 -27.39 13.77 -21.95
CA VAL A 25 -26.97 13.91 -20.55
C VAL A 25 -27.69 15.11 -19.97
N GLU A 26 -28.23 14.93 -18.77
CA GLU A 26 -28.79 16.02 -17.96
C GLU A 26 -28.10 16.06 -16.60
N LEU A 27 -27.76 17.26 -16.13
CA LEU A 27 -27.44 17.50 -14.74
C LEU A 27 -28.76 17.53 -13.93
N TRP A 28 -28.91 16.63 -12.96
CA TRP A 28 -30.03 16.59 -12.05
C TRP A 28 -29.65 17.13 -10.68
N LEU A 29 -30.25 18.25 -10.28
CA LEU A 29 -30.03 18.83 -8.95
C LEU A 29 -31.14 18.33 -8.01
N HIS A 30 -30.77 17.55 -7.01
CA HIS A 30 -31.70 16.89 -6.09
C HIS A 30 -32.43 17.89 -5.20
N ASP A 31 -31.71 18.89 -4.69
CA ASP A 31 -32.26 19.93 -3.79
C ASP A 31 -33.31 20.79 -4.48
N ARG A 32 -33.26 20.91 -5.81
CA ARG A 32 -34.16 21.69 -6.62
C ARG A 32 -35.17 20.85 -7.39
N GLN A 33 -35.05 19.53 -7.37
CA GLN A 33 -35.86 18.58 -8.16
C GLN A 33 -35.93 18.99 -9.65
N ARG A 34 -34.77 19.40 -10.22
CA ARG A 34 -34.69 19.99 -11.56
C ARG A 34 -33.53 19.44 -12.37
N GLY A 35 -33.79 19.10 -13.64
CA GLY A 35 -32.80 18.70 -14.65
C GLY A 35 -32.42 19.88 -15.57
N PHE A 36 -31.15 19.87 -15.99
CA PHE A 36 -30.59 20.80 -16.97
C PHE A 36 -29.92 19.99 -18.07
N ALA A 37 -30.40 20.11 -19.31
CA ALA A 37 -29.79 19.43 -20.46
C ALA A 37 -28.36 19.96 -20.65
N MET A 38 -27.39 19.06 -20.68
CA MET A 38 -25.98 19.39 -20.84
C MET A 38 -25.62 19.31 -22.34
N PRO A 39 -25.13 20.41 -22.97
CA PRO A 39 -24.59 20.37 -24.30
C PRO A 39 -23.38 19.42 -24.33
N ARG A 40 -23.29 18.65 -25.43
CA ARG A 40 -22.21 17.68 -25.60
C ARG A 40 -21.38 18.03 -26.82
N ASP A 41 -20.05 17.96 -26.70
CA ASP A 41 -19.13 18.16 -27.81
C ASP A 41 -18.93 16.88 -28.67
N ALA A 42 -18.16 17.03 -29.75
CA ALA A 42 -17.88 15.92 -30.66
C ALA A 42 -16.98 14.81 -30.04
N ALA A 43 -16.25 15.12 -28.97
CA ALA A 43 -15.42 14.18 -28.23
C ALA A 43 -16.21 13.41 -27.14
N GLY A 44 -17.52 13.72 -26.99
CA GLY A 44 -18.41 13.04 -26.05
C GLY A 44 -18.44 13.67 -24.65
N TRP A 45 -17.87 14.87 -24.46
CA TRP A 45 -17.95 15.59 -23.20
C TRP A 45 -19.25 16.37 -23.09
N ALA A 46 -20.00 16.17 -22.03
CA ALA A 46 -21.15 16.97 -21.62
C ALA A 46 -20.69 17.96 -20.54
N GLU A 47 -21.03 19.25 -20.71
CA GLU A 47 -20.63 20.30 -19.76
C GLU A 47 -21.80 21.25 -19.47
N TRP A 48 -21.92 21.67 -18.19
CA TRP A 48 -22.86 22.66 -17.74
C TRP A 48 -22.26 23.53 -16.62
N VAL A 49 -22.50 24.86 -16.69
CA VAL A 49 -22.06 25.80 -15.67
C VAL A 49 -23.27 26.50 -15.10
N THR A 50 -23.40 26.58 -13.77
CA THR A 50 -24.56 27.18 -13.12
C THR A 50 -24.20 27.80 -11.77
N ARG A 51 -25.00 28.77 -11.33
CA ARG A 51 -25.00 29.30 -9.94
C ARG A 51 -26.00 28.57 -9.04
N ASP A 52 -26.80 27.70 -9.61
CA ASP A 52 -27.87 26.99 -8.90
C ASP A 52 -27.41 25.84 -8.00
N ALA A 53 -26.13 25.49 -8.06
CA ALA A 53 -25.52 24.40 -7.31
C ALA A 53 -24.27 24.87 -6.56
N PRO A 54 -24.40 25.64 -5.45
CA PRO A 54 -23.27 25.98 -4.59
C PRO A 54 -22.71 24.74 -3.87
N PRO A 55 -21.54 24.86 -3.21
CA PRO A 55 -21.02 23.77 -2.35
C PRO A 55 -22.07 23.24 -1.37
N GLY A 56 -22.11 21.93 -1.18
CA GLY A 56 -23.14 21.19 -0.43
C GLY A 56 -24.33 20.73 -1.26
N SER A 57 -24.48 21.22 -2.52
CA SER A 57 -25.58 20.79 -3.40
C SER A 57 -25.44 19.33 -3.81
N ARG A 58 -26.56 18.58 -3.77
CA ARG A 58 -26.64 17.19 -4.21
C ARG A 58 -26.99 17.08 -5.68
N TYR A 59 -26.22 16.33 -6.46
CA TYR A 59 -26.42 16.17 -7.89
C TYR A 59 -26.18 14.75 -8.39
N SER A 60 -26.76 14.42 -9.53
CA SER A 60 -26.49 13.22 -10.32
C SER A 60 -26.52 13.55 -11.81
N PHE A 61 -26.01 12.69 -12.64
CA PHE A 61 -26.23 12.77 -14.07
C PHE A 61 -27.39 11.85 -14.49
N ARG A 62 -28.31 12.37 -15.31
CA ARG A 62 -29.37 11.54 -15.91
C ARG A 62 -28.97 11.21 -17.34
N ILE A 63 -28.74 9.93 -17.59
CA ILE A 63 -28.34 9.39 -18.89
C ILE A 63 -29.60 8.97 -19.66
N ASP A 64 -29.72 9.44 -20.90
CA ASP A 64 -30.79 9.12 -21.85
C ASP A 64 -32.22 9.34 -21.34
N GLY A 65 -32.36 10.22 -20.34
CA GLY A 65 -33.66 10.55 -19.72
C GLY A 65 -34.17 9.55 -18.68
N GLU A 66 -33.47 8.43 -18.49
CA GLU A 66 -33.96 7.29 -17.68
C GLU A 66 -33.04 6.97 -16.48
N LEU A 67 -31.73 6.84 -16.69
CA LEU A 67 -30.79 6.33 -15.69
C LEU A 67 -30.14 7.47 -14.93
N LEU A 68 -30.38 7.57 -13.62
CA LEU A 68 -29.62 8.45 -12.72
C LEU A 68 -28.35 7.74 -12.25
N VAL A 69 -27.20 8.40 -12.40
CA VAL A 69 -25.89 7.88 -11.97
C VAL A 69 -25.16 8.91 -11.15
N PRO A 70 -24.33 8.52 -10.18
CA PRO A 70 -23.38 9.42 -9.53
C PRO A 70 -22.34 9.94 -10.54
N ASP A 71 -21.61 10.96 -10.15
CA ASP A 71 -20.45 11.43 -10.89
C ASP A 71 -19.27 10.45 -10.68
N PRO A 72 -18.68 9.86 -11.72
CA PRO A 72 -17.52 8.97 -11.56
C PRO A 72 -16.30 9.69 -10.98
N ALA A 73 -16.27 11.04 -11.04
CA ALA A 73 -15.28 11.88 -10.39
C ALA A 73 -15.87 12.67 -9.22
N SER A 74 -16.86 12.09 -8.52
CA SER A 74 -17.43 12.66 -7.29
C SER A 74 -16.36 12.99 -6.27
N ARG A 75 -16.45 14.15 -5.63
CA ARG A 75 -15.54 14.56 -4.55
C ARG A 75 -16.02 14.11 -3.18
N PHE A 76 -17.31 13.81 -3.06
CA PHE A 76 -17.91 13.23 -1.87
C PHE A 76 -19.24 12.55 -2.22
N GLN A 77 -19.46 11.39 -1.61
CA GLN A 77 -20.60 10.50 -1.87
C GLN A 77 -21.31 10.21 -0.54
N PRO A 78 -22.22 11.11 -0.10
CA PRO A 78 -22.76 11.02 1.26
C PRO A 78 -23.74 9.89 1.50
N ASP A 79 -24.34 9.32 0.44
CA ASP A 79 -25.41 8.31 0.50
C ASP A 79 -25.00 6.99 -0.22
N ASP A 80 -23.66 6.65 -0.18
CA ASP A 80 -23.13 5.45 -0.82
C ASP A 80 -23.07 5.55 -2.37
N VAL A 81 -22.46 4.55 -3.02
CA VAL A 81 -22.08 4.49 -4.46
C VAL A 81 -23.24 4.67 -5.44
N HIS A 82 -24.47 4.46 -5.02
CA HIS A 82 -25.67 4.66 -5.84
C HIS A 82 -26.37 6.01 -5.63
N GLY A 83 -25.96 6.74 -4.61
CA GLY A 83 -26.56 7.99 -4.21
C GLY A 83 -26.12 9.18 -5.07
N PRO A 84 -26.66 10.38 -4.78
CA PRO A 84 -26.21 11.60 -5.40
C PRO A 84 -24.82 12.02 -4.89
N SER A 85 -24.00 12.54 -5.79
CA SER A 85 -22.74 13.19 -5.46
C SER A 85 -22.98 14.56 -4.82
N GLU A 86 -22.04 15.05 -4.02
CA GLU A 86 -22.09 16.38 -3.41
C GLU A 86 -21.03 17.32 -4.01
N VAL A 87 -21.37 18.55 -4.27
CA VAL A 87 -20.42 19.60 -4.66
C VAL A 87 -19.56 19.96 -3.46
N VAL A 88 -18.25 19.77 -3.57
CA VAL A 88 -17.27 20.13 -2.53
C VAL A 88 -16.50 21.38 -2.95
N ASP A 89 -16.29 22.30 -2.03
CA ASP A 89 -15.38 23.44 -2.21
C ASP A 89 -13.97 23.03 -1.74
N PRO A 90 -13.00 22.89 -2.64
CA PRO A 90 -11.65 22.49 -2.25
C PRO A 90 -10.94 23.54 -1.39
N SER A 91 -11.35 24.80 -1.48
CA SER A 91 -10.74 25.93 -0.77
C SER A 91 -11.28 26.14 0.65
N ALA A 92 -12.32 25.39 1.05
CA ALA A 92 -12.95 25.56 2.36
C ALA A 92 -12.05 25.13 3.52
N TYR A 93 -11.10 24.21 3.28
CA TYR A 93 -10.14 23.77 4.29
C TYR A 93 -8.93 24.70 4.35
N ALA A 94 -8.61 25.20 5.55
CA ALA A 94 -7.45 26.05 5.79
C ALA A 94 -6.26 25.19 6.27
N TRP A 95 -5.32 24.91 5.39
CA TRP A 95 -4.11 24.14 5.69
C TRP A 95 -3.17 24.88 6.65
N SER A 96 -2.51 24.14 7.55
CA SER A 96 -1.48 24.67 8.45
C SER A 96 -0.05 24.19 8.10
N ASP A 97 0.11 23.41 7.04
CA ASP A 97 1.31 22.69 6.64
C ASP A 97 2.22 23.43 5.63
N ALA A 98 2.15 24.74 5.54
CA ALA A 98 2.90 25.54 4.55
C ALA A 98 4.43 25.32 4.59
N GLU A 99 4.99 24.95 5.75
CA GLU A 99 6.41 24.63 5.92
C GLU A 99 6.75 23.16 5.69
N TRP A 100 5.75 22.34 5.34
CA TRP A 100 5.96 20.92 5.06
C TRP A 100 6.48 20.72 3.63
N HIS A 101 7.63 20.02 3.50
CA HIS A 101 8.26 19.75 2.21
C HIS A 101 8.44 18.25 1.92
N GLY A 102 7.79 17.39 2.72
CA GLY A 102 7.92 15.93 2.63
C GLY A 102 9.12 15.38 3.39
N ILE A 103 9.35 14.09 3.29
CA ILE A 103 10.41 13.34 3.96
C ILE A 103 11.36 12.75 2.92
N ALA A 104 12.69 12.82 3.17
CA ALA A 104 13.67 12.16 2.32
C ALA A 104 13.44 10.63 2.29
N PRO A 105 13.59 9.97 1.13
CA PRO A 105 13.23 8.56 0.96
C PRO A 105 13.96 7.64 1.95
N GLU A 106 15.22 7.94 2.28
CA GLU A 106 16.03 7.15 3.20
C GLU A 106 15.49 7.10 4.63
N ARG A 107 14.66 8.08 4.97
CA ARG A 107 14.04 8.21 6.30
C ARG A 107 12.69 7.51 6.40
N LEU A 108 12.13 7.01 5.29
CA LEU A 108 10.82 6.40 5.29
C LEU A 108 10.82 5.09 6.10
N VAL A 109 9.86 5.02 7.01
CA VAL A 109 9.45 3.84 7.77
C VAL A 109 7.93 3.84 7.71
N PHE A 110 7.36 2.93 6.96
CA PHE A 110 5.92 2.88 6.69
C PHE A 110 5.15 2.23 7.84
N TYR A 111 3.98 2.76 8.11
CA TYR A 111 2.97 2.15 8.94
C TYR A 111 1.67 2.05 8.15
N GLU A 112 1.40 0.88 7.61
CA GLU A 112 0.19 0.57 6.87
C GLU A 112 -0.97 0.36 7.82
N LEU A 113 -2.13 0.97 7.52
CA LEU A 113 -3.32 0.85 8.33
C LEU A 113 -4.62 0.91 7.51
N HIS A 114 -5.64 0.25 8.04
CA HIS A 114 -7.02 0.33 7.57
C HIS A 114 -7.83 1.27 8.46
N VAL A 115 -8.33 2.38 7.91
CA VAL A 115 -9.06 3.42 8.68
C VAL A 115 -10.21 2.83 9.48
N GLY A 116 -11.03 1.97 8.86
CA GLY A 116 -12.25 1.41 9.45
C GLY A 116 -12.03 0.40 10.58
N THR A 117 -10.78 -0.07 10.83
CA THR A 117 -10.49 -1.07 11.89
C THR A 117 -9.27 -0.69 12.75
N CYS A 118 -8.53 0.36 12.41
CA CYS A 118 -7.43 0.84 13.24
C CYS A 118 -7.93 1.35 14.61
N THR A 119 -9.14 1.91 14.65
CA THR A 119 -9.77 2.39 15.88
C THR A 119 -11.20 1.86 16.01
N PRO A 120 -11.78 1.81 17.23
CA PRO A 120 -13.17 1.36 17.40
C PRO A 120 -14.22 2.18 16.63
N LYS A 121 -13.97 3.49 16.41
CA LYS A 121 -14.88 4.35 15.63
C LYS A 121 -14.70 4.19 14.13
N GLY A 122 -13.48 3.83 13.68
CA GLY A 122 -13.17 3.60 12.28
C GLY A 122 -13.26 4.86 11.40
N THR A 123 -12.89 6.04 11.91
CA THR A 123 -12.98 7.32 11.19
C THR A 123 -11.63 8.04 11.15
N PHE A 124 -11.48 9.00 10.22
CA PHE A 124 -10.29 9.84 10.12
C PHE A 124 -9.99 10.61 11.40
N GLU A 125 -11.04 11.15 12.07
CA GLU A 125 -10.88 11.88 13.33
C GLU A 125 -10.39 10.95 14.45
N ALA A 126 -10.90 9.74 14.53
CA ALA A 126 -10.47 8.78 15.54
C ALA A 126 -9.03 8.28 15.29
N LEU A 127 -8.62 8.19 14.03
CA LEU A 127 -7.24 7.88 13.66
C LEU A 127 -6.30 9.03 14.07
N ALA A 128 -6.71 10.28 13.90
CA ALA A 128 -5.92 11.45 14.31
C ALA A 128 -5.59 11.41 15.83
N GLU A 129 -6.45 10.81 16.67
CA GLU A 129 -6.18 10.60 18.12
C GLU A 129 -5.01 9.62 18.38
N ARG A 130 -4.54 8.89 17.37
CA ARG A 130 -3.45 7.88 17.48
C ARG A 130 -2.12 8.34 16.91
N LEU A 131 -2.04 9.50 16.28
CA LEU A 131 -0.84 9.98 15.62
C LEU A 131 0.35 10.19 16.57
N ASP A 132 0.11 10.60 17.81
CA ASP A 132 1.18 10.74 18.81
C ASP A 132 1.85 9.38 19.10
N HIS A 133 1.06 8.29 19.18
CA HIS A 133 1.61 6.94 19.33
C HIS A 133 2.50 6.56 18.14
N LEU A 134 2.07 6.86 16.91
CA LEU A 134 2.85 6.54 15.70
C LEU A 134 4.15 7.35 15.63
N ALA A 135 4.11 8.63 15.94
CA ALA A 135 5.30 9.47 16.00
C ALA A 135 6.28 8.99 17.09
N GLU A 136 5.78 8.66 18.30
CA GLU A 136 6.59 8.11 19.39
C GLU A 136 7.12 6.70 19.12
N LEU A 137 6.47 5.92 18.29
CA LEU A 137 6.96 4.62 17.83
C LEU A 137 8.24 4.80 17.00
N GLY A 138 8.34 5.90 16.23
CA GLY A 138 9.46 6.20 15.35
C GLY A 138 9.21 5.84 13.89
N VAL A 139 7.94 5.57 13.48
CA VAL A 139 7.56 5.54 12.07
C VAL A 139 7.54 6.96 11.51
N THR A 140 7.67 7.10 10.21
CA THR A 140 7.79 8.40 9.54
C THR A 140 6.77 8.58 8.42
N ALA A 141 6.08 7.53 8.04
CA ALA A 141 5.05 7.54 7.00
C ALA A 141 3.85 6.69 7.42
N VAL A 142 2.66 7.25 7.33
CA VAL A 142 1.39 6.54 7.45
C VAL A 142 0.93 6.17 6.05
N GLU A 143 0.67 4.89 5.79
CA GLU A 143 0.11 4.40 4.53
C GLU A 143 -1.33 3.95 4.77
N LEU A 144 -2.27 4.69 4.20
CA LEU A 144 -3.70 4.39 4.29
C LEU A 144 -4.06 3.35 3.23
N MET A 145 -4.65 2.22 3.62
CA MET A 145 -5.35 1.33 2.69
C MET A 145 -6.41 2.14 1.92
N PRO A 146 -6.90 1.67 0.74
CA PRO A 146 -7.73 2.49 -0.13
C PRO A 146 -8.93 3.08 0.58
N VAL A 147 -9.16 4.38 0.37
CA VAL A 147 -10.27 5.13 0.96
C VAL A 147 -11.32 5.55 -0.07
N ALA A 148 -11.14 5.21 -1.36
CA ALA A 148 -12.10 5.52 -2.41
C ALA A 148 -13.48 4.91 -2.09
N ASP A 149 -14.54 5.65 -2.42
CA ASP A 149 -15.92 5.28 -2.12
C ASP A 149 -16.29 3.91 -2.69
N PHE A 150 -16.69 3.01 -1.82
CA PHE A 150 -17.02 1.60 -2.07
C PHE A 150 -18.43 1.28 -1.58
N PRO A 151 -19.08 0.21 -2.09
CA PRO A 151 -20.44 -0.14 -1.67
C PRO A 151 -20.50 -0.59 -0.21
N GLY A 152 -21.57 -0.16 0.48
CA GLY A 152 -21.87 -0.54 1.85
C GLY A 152 -21.14 0.29 2.91
N ARG A 153 -21.03 -0.25 4.11
CA ARG A 153 -20.53 0.48 5.29
C ARG A 153 -19.12 0.08 5.71
N TRP A 154 -18.60 -1.01 5.14
CA TRP A 154 -17.25 -1.50 5.42
C TRP A 154 -16.71 -2.36 4.29
N GLY A 155 -15.45 -2.20 4.01
CA GLY A 155 -14.69 -2.96 3.04
C GLY A 155 -13.20 -2.69 3.26
N TRP A 156 -12.36 -3.45 2.57
CA TRP A 156 -10.92 -3.16 2.55
C TRP A 156 -10.57 -1.92 1.72
N GLY A 157 -11.53 -1.47 0.86
CA GLY A 157 -11.35 -0.33 -0.05
C GLY A 157 -10.97 -0.71 -1.48
N TYR A 158 -10.68 -1.99 -1.75
CA TYR A 158 -10.33 -2.44 -3.13
C TYR A 158 -11.54 -2.63 -4.05
N ASP A 159 -12.76 -2.53 -3.53
CA ASP A 159 -14.01 -2.51 -4.31
C ASP A 159 -14.47 -1.08 -4.65
N GLY A 160 -13.57 -0.09 -4.57
CA GLY A 160 -13.88 1.32 -4.84
C GLY A 160 -14.33 1.57 -6.28
N VAL A 161 -15.31 2.46 -6.46
CA VAL A 161 -15.88 2.80 -7.78
C VAL A 161 -15.88 4.30 -8.08
N LEU A 162 -15.73 5.14 -7.07
CA LEU A 162 -15.67 6.60 -7.19
C LEU A 162 -14.33 7.11 -6.62
N PRO A 163 -13.22 6.98 -7.40
CA PRO A 163 -11.86 7.10 -6.88
C PRO A 163 -11.45 8.50 -6.42
N PHE A 164 -12.29 9.53 -6.65
CA PHE A 164 -12.04 10.90 -6.18
C PHE A 164 -12.75 11.22 -4.86
N ALA A 165 -13.63 10.36 -4.36
CA ALA A 165 -14.36 10.57 -3.12
C ALA A 165 -13.77 9.68 -2.02
N PRO A 166 -13.37 10.22 -0.86
CA PRO A 166 -13.18 9.40 0.32
C PRO A 166 -14.53 8.85 0.78
N ASP A 167 -14.54 7.58 1.19
CA ASP A 167 -15.75 6.89 1.65
C ASP A 167 -16.37 7.60 2.86
N ALA A 168 -17.69 7.80 2.80
CA ALA A 168 -18.43 8.52 3.82
C ALA A 168 -18.42 7.84 5.19
N SER A 169 -18.20 6.53 5.26
CA SER A 169 -18.06 5.79 6.53
C SER A 169 -16.82 6.18 7.32
N TYR A 170 -15.77 6.68 6.64
CA TYR A 170 -14.55 7.17 7.27
C TYR A 170 -14.62 8.66 7.65
N GLY A 171 -15.51 9.42 7.01
CA GLY A 171 -15.71 10.84 7.25
C GLY A 171 -15.77 11.67 5.95
N ARG A 172 -15.91 12.96 6.10
CA ARG A 172 -15.94 13.91 4.98
C ARG A 172 -14.53 14.20 4.45
N PRO A 173 -14.40 14.76 3.23
CA PRO A 173 -13.11 15.18 2.67
C PRO A 173 -12.30 16.07 3.61
N ASP A 174 -12.93 17.00 4.32
CA ASP A 174 -12.26 17.90 5.27
C ASP A 174 -11.66 17.14 6.49
N ALA A 175 -12.28 16.03 6.90
CA ALA A 175 -11.74 15.19 7.98
C ALA A 175 -10.47 14.46 7.52
N LEU A 176 -10.39 14.01 6.25
CA LEU A 176 -9.15 13.46 5.70
C LEU A 176 -8.06 14.55 5.58
N LYS A 177 -8.42 15.76 5.10
CA LYS A 177 -7.47 16.89 5.07
C LYS A 177 -6.94 17.21 6.46
N ALA A 178 -7.81 17.22 7.48
CA ALA A 178 -7.40 17.43 8.87
C ALA A 178 -6.48 16.32 9.41
N LEU A 179 -6.70 15.08 9.02
CA LEU A 179 -5.81 13.96 9.36
C LEU A 179 -4.42 14.17 8.75
N VAL A 180 -4.33 14.54 7.47
CA VAL A 180 -3.06 14.79 6.77
C VAL A 180 -2.30 15.95 7.41
N ASP A 181 -2.98 17.07 7.66
CA ASP A 181 -2.42 18.25 8.32
C ASP A 181 -1.88 17.90 9.74
N ALA A 182 -2.63 17.10 10.49
CA ALA A 182 -2.20 16.60 11.79
C ALA A 182 -1.00 15.64 11.73
N CYS A 183 -0.87 14.85 10.66
CA CYS A 183 0.31 14.02 10.39
C CYS A 183 1.53 14.91 10.13
N HIS A 184 1.42 15.89 9.22
CA HIS A 184 2.50 16.81 8.89
C HIS A 184 2.99 17.58 10.11
N ALA A 185 2.08 18.05 10.98
CA ALA A 185 2.43 18.72 12.23
C ALA A 185 3.26 17.83 13.18
N ARG A 186 3.26 16.52 13.00
CA ARG A 186 4.05 15.53 13.77
C ARG A 186 5.26 14.99 13.03
N GLY A 187 5.54 15.50 11.83
CA GLY A 187 6.63 15.02 10.98
C GLY A 187 6.36 13.65 10.35
N LEU A 188 5.09 13.29 10.16
CA LEU A 188 4.65 12.06 9.50
C LEU A 188 4.19 12.37 8.08
N ALA A 189 4.78 11.72 7.08
CA ALA A 189 4.27 11.72 5.71
C ALA A 189 3.00 10.86 5.61
N VAL A 190 2.14 11.14 4.62
CA VAL A 190 0.92 10.37 4.39
C VAL A 190 0.91 9.82 2.97
N PHE A 191 0.76 8.51 2.87
CA PHE A 191 0.60 7.76 1.63
C PHE A 191 -0.82 7.22 1.52
N LEU A 192 -1.30 7.11 0.29
CA LEU A 192 -2.58 6.47 -0.01
C LEU A 192 -2.36 5.32 -0.98
N ASP A 193 -2.94 4.18 -0.66
CA ASP A 193 -3.08 3.07 -1.59
C ASP A 193 -4.19 3.38 -2.60
N VAL A 194 -3.85 3.34 -3.89
CA VAL A 194 -4.75 3.67 -5.01
C VAL A 194 -4.90 2.51 -5.98
N VAL A 195 -6.16 2.24 -6.34
CA VAL A 195 -6.54 1.14 -7.21
C VAL A 195 -6.85 1.67 -8.60
N TYR A 196 -5.95 1.45 -9.56
CA TYR A 196 -6.11 1.92 -10.95
C TYR A 196 -6.21 0.78 -11.97
N ASN A 197 -6.00 -0.45 -11.54
CA ASN A 197 -6.06 -1.65 -12.35
C ASN A 197 -7.50 -2.12 -12.64
N HIS A 198 -8.47 -1.77 -11.78
CA HIS A 198 -9.88 -2.15 -11.91
C HIS A 198 -10.81 -1.16 -11.17
N PHE A 199 -12.10 -1.37 -11.33
CA PHE A 199 -13.16 -0.75 -10.53
C PHE A 199 -13.94 -1.85 -9.82
N GLY A 200 -14.50 -1.54 -8.66
CA GLY A 200 -15.39 -2.44 -7.94
C GLY A 200 -16.60 -2.89 -8.77
N PRO A 201 -17.22 -4.02 -8.42
CA PRO A 201 -18.30 -4.63 -9.21
C PRO A 201 -19.66 -3.96 -9.01
N GLU A 202 -19.87 -3.19 -7.95
CA GLU A 202 -21.12 -2.54 -7.59
C GLU A 202 -20.96 -1.02 -7.56
N GLY A 203 -21.87 -0.29 -8.21
CA GLY A 203 -21.83 1.20 -8.29
C GLY A 203 -21.07 1.75 -9.49
N ASN A 204 -20.37 0.93 -10.29
CA ASN A 204 -19.72 1.36 -11.51
C ASN A 204 -20.70 1.44 -12.69
N TYR A 205 -21.06 2.63 -13.09
CA TYR A 205 -21.97 2.90 -14.21
C TYR A 205 -21.29 3.25 -15.52
N LEU A 206 -19.96 3.34 -15.57
CA LEU A 206 -19.20 3.75 -16.77
C LEU A 206 -19.51 2.88 -18.00
N HIS A 207 -19.72 1.59 -17.84
CA HIS A 207 -20.11 0.69 -18.93
C HIS A 207 -21.39 1.11 -19.68
N ARG A 208 -22.29 1.88 -19.04
CA ARG A 208 -23.58 2.27 -19.57
C ARG A 208 -23.50 3.46 -20.53
N TYR A 209 -22.50 4.34 -20.38
CA TYR A 209 -22.39 5.58 -21.15
C TYR A 209 -20.99 5.92 -21.64
N ALA A 210 -19.98 5.23 -21.12
CA ALA A 210 -18.57 5.43 -21.43
C ALA A 210 -17.83 4.09 -21.58
N SER A 211 -18.40 3.14 -22.32
CA SER A 211 -17.87 1.78 -22.49
C SER A 211 -16.41 1.74 -22.96
N ALA A 212 -15.93 2.77 -23.66
CA ALA A 212 -14.54 2.91 -24.07
C ALA A 212 -13.55 3.09 -22.89
N PHE A 213 -14.04 3.25 -21.65
CA PHE A 213 -13.21 3.17 -20.44
C PHE A 213 -12.59 1.78 -20.25
N PHE A 214 -13.18 0.75 -20.84
CA PHE A 214 -12.81 -0.64 -20.65
C PHE A 214 -12.43 -1.32 -21.97
N ARG A 215 -11.66 -2.38 -21.85
CA ARG A 215 -11.24 -3.26 -22.93
C ARG A 215 -12.03 -4.57 -22.87
N GLY A 216 -13.13 -4.67 -23.62
CA GLY A 216 -13.93 -5.89 -23.69
C GLY A 216 -13.23 -7.09 -24.34
N ASP A 217 -12.04 -6.89 -24.94
CA ASP A 217 -11.17 -7.94 -25.49
C ASP A 217 -10.11 -8.44 -24.50
N ARG A 218 -10.05 -7.86 -23.29
CA ARG A 218 -9.12 -8.24 -22.20
C ARG A 218 -9.84 -8.26 -20.88
N THR A 219 -9.72 -9.37 -20.17
CA THR A 219 -10.26 -9.55 -18.82
C THR A 219 -9.14 -9.66 -17.79
N THR A 220 -9.39 -9.14 -16.61
CA THR A 220 -8.58 -9.32 -15.39
C THR A 220 -9.34 -10.18 -14.41
N PRO A 221 -8.75 -10.61 -13.30
CA PRO A 221 -9.48 -11.29 -12.22
C PRO A 221 -10.69 -10.50 -11.69
N TRP A 222 -10.69 -9.17 -11.87
CA TRP A 222 -11.72 -8.24 -11.39
C TRP A 222 -12.71 -7.77 -12.47
N GLY A 223 -12.64 -8.30 -13.69
CA GLY A 223 -13.51 -7.93 -14.80
C GLY A 223 -12.77 -7.37 -16.02
N ASP A 224 -13.46 -6.56 -16.83
CA ASP A 224 -12.87 -5.94 -18.01
C ASP A 224 -11.71 -5.01 -17.62
N ALA A 225 -10.56 -5.14 -18.31
CA ALA A 225 -9.41 -4.30 -18.09
C ALA A 225 -9.70 -2.82 -18.40
N VAL A 226 -9.16 -1.90 -17.60
CA VAL A 226 -9.19 -0.47 -17.91
C VAL A 226 -8.44 -0.21 -19.22
N ASN A 227 -8.98 0.67 -20.07
CA ASN A 227 -8.45 0.94 -21.41
C ASN A 227 -7.28 1.94 -21.37
N PHE A 228 -6.05 1.44 -21.34
CA PHE A 228 -4.85 2.29 -21.38
C PHE A 228 -4.16 2.34 -22.75
N ASP A 229 -4.53 1.47 -23.71
CA ASP A 229 -3.82 1.34 -24.99
C ASP A 229 -4.72 1.13 -26.22
N GLY A 230 -6.04 1.11 -26.05
CA GLY A 230 -7.02 0.95 -27.13
C GLY A 230 -7.59 2.27 -27.65
N PRO A 231 -8.46 2.22 -28.67
CA PRO A 231 -9.17 3.42 -29.13
C PRO A 231 -9.92 4.12 -27.99
N GLY A 232 -9.75 5.45 -27.87
CA GLY A 232 -10.38 6.26 -26.81
C GLY A 232 -9.70 6.15 -25.43
N CYS A 233 -8.48 5.60 -25.37
CA CYS A 233 -7.73 5.45 -24.12
C CYS A 233 -7.29 6.78 -23.49
N GLU A 234 -7.33 7.88 -24.21
CA GLU A 234 -6.88 9.19 -23.74
C GLU A 234 -7.65 9.65 -22.51
N VAL A 235 -8.95 9.34 -22.43
CA VAL A 235 -9.79 9.75 -21.31
C VAL A 235 -9.59 8.87 -20.06
N PRO A 236 -9.59 7.52 -20.13
CA PRO A 236 -9.21 6.68 -18.98
C PRO A 236 -7.81 6.97 -18.44
N ARG A 237 -6.82 7.19 -19.31
CA ARG A 237 -5.46 7.59 -18.91
C ARG A 237 -5.48 8.91 -18.15
N ALA A 238 -6.11 9.94 -18.74
CA ALA A 238 -6.25 11.25 -18.09
C ALA A 238 -7.02 11.16 -16.77
N PHE A 239 -8.02 10.28 -16.68
CA PHE A 239 -8.80 10.08 -15.44
C PHE A 239 -7.92 9.58 -14.29
N VAL A 240 -7.09 8.56 -14.54
CA VAL A 240 -6.16 7.98 -13.55
C VAL A 240 -5.06 8.99 -13.18
N VAL A 241 -4.44 9.64 -14.18
CA VAL A 241 -3.39 10.65 -13.93
C VAL A 241 -3.94 11.82 -13.09
N HIS A 242 -5.12 12.34 -13.45
CA HIS A 242 -5.72 13.43 -12.69
C HIS A 242 -6.22 13.00 -11.30
N ASN A 243 -6.59 11.73 -11.12
CA ASN A 243 -6.89 11.21 -9.79
C ASN A 243 -5.64 11.18 -8.90
N ALA A 244 -4.51 10.72 -9.42
CA ALA A 244 -3.25 10.76 -8.69
C ALA A 244 -2.86 12.20 -8.30
N LEU A 245 -2.92 13.13 -9.25
CA LEU A 245 -2.64 14.55 -8.98
C LEU A 245 -3.61 15.16 -7.97
N TYR A 246 -4.89 14.79 -8.04
CA TYR A 246 -5.91 15.24 -7.10
C TYR A 246 -5.59 14.86 -5.66
N TRP A 247 -5.23 13.61 -5.40
CA TRP A 247 -4.83 13.16 -4.07
C TRP A 247 -3.56 13.88 -3.58
N LEU A 248 -2.59 14.06 -4.46
CA LEU A 248 -1.32 14.70 -4.11
C LEU A 248 -1.46 16.21 -3.91
N GLU A 249 -2.27 16.92 -4.73
CA GLU A 249 -2.36 18.38 -4.70
C GLU A 249 -3.45 18.90 -3.77
N GLU A 250 -4.65 18.26 -3.76
CA GLU A 250 -5.76 18.74 -2.95
C GLU A 250 -5.75 18.22 -1.52
N PHE A 251 -5.24 17.00 -1.30
CA PHE A 251 -5.11 16.40 0.04
C PHE A 251 -3.70 16.47 0.59
N HIS A 252 -2.79 17.11 -0.10
CA HIS A 252 -1.38 17.26 0.30
C HIS A 252 -0.68 15.92 0.63
N LEU A 253 -1.12 14.79 0.05
CA LEU A 253 -0.49 13.49 0.28
C LEU A 253 0.96 13.49 -0.22
N ASP A 254 1.85 12.84 0.51
CA ASP A 254 3.29 12.75 0.23
C ASP A 254 3.64 11.61 -0.71
N GLY A 255 2.71 10.70 -0.95
CA GLY A 255 2.94 9.61 -1.87
C GLY A 255 1.71 8.77 -2.14
N LEU A 256 1.85 7.89 -3.13
CA LEU A 256 0.85 6.90 -3.50
C LEU A 256 1.51 5.51 -3.56
N ARG A 257 0.83 4.50 -3.05
CA ARG A 257 1.10 3.11 -3.36
C ARG A 257 0.12 2.67 -4.44
N LEU A 258 0.62 2.19 -5.58
CA LEU A 258 -0.22 1.76 -6.70
C LEU A 258 -0.42 0.25 -6.64
N ASP A 259 -1.69 -0.14 -6.47
CA ASP A 259 -2.15 -1.51 -6.36
C ASP A 259 -1.97 -2.28 -7.68
N ALA A 260 -1.48 -3.53 -7.59
CA ALA A 260 -1.45 -4.55 -8.64
C ALA A 260 -1.08 -4.00 -10.04
N VAL A 261 -0.01 -3.20 -10.15
CA VAL A 261 0.36 -2.57 -11.42
C VAL A 261 0.68 -3.57 -12.54
N HIS A 262 1.05 -4.80 -12.20
CA HIS A 262 1.21 -5.91 -13.14
C HIS A 262 -0.10 -6.32 -13.85
N ALA A 263 -1.25 -5.91 -13.30
CA ALA A 263 -2.58 -6.08 -13.90
C ALA A 263 -3.05 -4.85 -14.70
N MET A 264 -2.18 -3.88 -14.97
CA MET A 264 -2.44 -2.70 -15.82
C MET A 264 -1.83 -2.90 -17.21
N PRO A 265 -2.48 -3.65 -18.12
CA PRO A 265 -1.90 -3.93 -19.44
C PRO A 265 -1.92 -2.68 -20.31
N ASP A 266 -0.74 -2.21 -20.69
CA ASP A 266 -0.55 -1.07 -21.59
C ASP A 266 0.59 -1.38 -22.58
N ARG A 267 0.27 -1.36 -23.88
CA ARG A 267 1.21 -1.58 -24.99
C ARG A 267 1.46 -0.31 -25.81
N SER A 268 1.06 0.83 -25.27
CA SER A 268 1.32 2.12 -25.92
C SER A 268 2.82 2.48 -25.90
N GLY A 269 3.19 3.52 -26.63
CA GLY A 269 4.60 3.97 -26.69
C GLY A 269 5.12 4.52 -25.35
N GLU A 270 4.24 5.11 -24.53
CA GLU A 270 4.52 5.52 -23.15
C GLU A 270 3.50 4.83 -22.25
N HIS A 271 3.97 3.94 -21.38
CA HIS A 271 3.12 3.23 -20.44
C HIS A 271 2.43 4.22 -19.48
N VAL A 272 1.16 3.99 -19.12
CA VAL A 272 0.39 4.88 -18.21
C VAL A 272 1.10 5.12 -16.88
N LEU A 273 1.84 4.16 -16.36
CA LEU A 273 2.67 4.32 -15.18
C LEU A 273 3.78 5.37 -15.38
N ALA A 274 4.41 5.39 -16.56
CA ALA A 274 5.43 6.41 -16.88
C ALA A 274 4.81 7.80 -17.04
N GLU A 275 3.63 7.89 -17.68
CA GLU A 275 2.86 9.13 -17.80
C GLU A 275 2.48 9.69 -16.43
N LEU A 276 1.97 8.84 -15.51
CA LEU A 276 1.60 9.21 -14.16
C LEU A 276 2.82 9.71 -13.37
N ALA A 277 3.93 8.97 -13.41
CA ALA A 277 5.15 9.36 -12.71
C ALA A 277 5.70 10.71 -13.23
N ARG A 278 5.70 10.91 -14.55
CA ARG A 278 6.10 12.18 -15.17
C ARG A 278 5.18 13.34 -14.75
N ALA A 279 3.85 13.13 -14.80
CA ALA A 279 2.89 14.15 -14.39
C ALA A 279 3.06 14.54 -12.91
N THR A 280 3.31 13.57 -12.04
CA THR A 280 3.62 13.81 -10.62
C THR A 280 4.90 14.62 -10.44
N ALA A 281 5.97 14.26 -11.15
CA ALA A 281 7.26 14.96 -11.06
C ALA A 281 7.21 16.39 -11.61
N GLU A 282 6.43 16.62 -12.69
CA GLU A 282 6.24 17.93 -13.32
C GLU A 282 5.23 18.82 -12.59
N GLY A 283 4.31 18.24 -11.82
CA GLY A 283 3.30 18.89 -10.99
C GLY A 283 3.76 19.06 -9.54
N PRO A 284 3.12 18.37 -8.58
CA PRO A 284 3.38 18.53 -7.14
C PRO A 284 4.83 18.22 -6.75
N GLY A 285 5.52 17.34 -7.45
CA GLY A 285 6.91 16.97 -7.21
C GLY A 285 7.94 18.09 -7.44
N ARG A 286 7.53 19.25 -8.01
CA ARG A 286 8.36 20.45 -8.09
C ARG A 286 8.36 21.27 -6.81
N GLN A 287 7.35 21.13 -5.99
CA GLN A 287 7.12 21.95 -4.80
C GLN A 287 7.57 21.25 -3.53
N ARG A 288 7.43 19.91 -3.48
CA ARG A 288 7.76 19.09 -2.32
C ARG A 288 8.20 17.68 -2.74
N LEU A 289 8.77 16.93 -1.80
CA LEU A 289 9.14 15.53 -2.03
C LEU A 289 7.86 14.68 -2.12
N ILE A 290 7.65 14.05 -3.27
CA ILE A 290 6.56 13.10 -3.51
C ILE A 290 7.17 11.75 -3.88
N HIS A 291 6.63 10.68 -3.31
CA HIS A 291 7.10 9.33 -3.54
C HIS A 291 5.99 8.45 -4.11
N LEU A 292 6.30 7.75 -5.19
CA LEU A 292 5.43 6.75 -5.78
C LEU A 292 6.00 5.36 -5.47
N VAL A 293 5.16 4.47 -4.95
CA VAL A 293 5.51 3.10 -4.56
C VAL A 293 4.66 2.13 -5.36
N LEU A 294 5.25 1.04 -5.83
CA LEU A 294 4.55 0.02 -6.60
C LEU A 294 4.25 -1.23 -5.75
N GLU A 295 3.10 -1.81 -5.97
CA GLU A 295 2.88 -3.23 -5.73
C GLU A 295 2.90 -3.95 -7.08
N ASN A 296 3.93 -4.79 -7.30
CA ASN A 296 4.19 -5.41 -8.58
C ASN A 296 4.70 -6.85 -8.42
N ASP A 297 3.80 -7.82 -8.52
CA ASP A 297 4.12 -9.24 -8.45
C ASP A 297 5.11 -9.71 -9.53
N ALA A 298 5.21 -8.96 -10.65
CA ALA A 298 6.14 -9.30 -11.72
C ALA A 298 7.60 -8.93 -11.42
N ASN A 299 7.91 -8.18 -10.36
CA ASN A 299 9.25 -7.69 -10.00
C ASN A 299 9.97 -6.98 -11.15
N GLU A 300 9.31 -6.01 -11.79
CA GLU A 300 9.84 -5.28 -12.93
C GLU A 300 10.75 -4.13 -12.47
N ALA A 301 12.03 -4.42 -12.29
CA ALA A 301 13.04 -3.50 -11.76
C ALA A 301 13.24 -2.24 -12.62
N ARG A 302 12.83 -2.25 -13.90
CA ARG A 302 12.96 -1.10 -14.82
C ARG A 302 12.26 0.17 -14.32
N TYR A 303 11.18 0.05 -13.54
CA TYR A 303 10.48 1.20 -12.96
C TYR A 303 11.25 1.88 -11.83
N LEU A 304 12.17 1.14 -11.18
CA LEU A 304 13.00 1.59 -10.07
C LEU A 304 14.37 2.09 -10.51
N ALA A 305 14.76 1.79 -11.76
CA ALA A 305 16.05 2.15 -12.30
C ALA A 305 16.15 3.65 -12.60
N ARG A 306 17.30 4.23 -12.28
CA ARG A 306 17.65 5.59 -12.70
C ARG A 306 18.22 5.55 -14.12
N THR A 307 17.76 6.43 -14.99
CA THR A 307 18.31 6.54 -16.34
C THR A 307 19.48 7.56 -16.35
N ASP A 308 20.36 7.48 -17.35
CA ASP A 308 21.47 8.44 -17.52
C ASP A 308 20.97 9.89 -17.72
N SER A 309 19.76 10.07 -18.25
CA SER A 309 19.11 11.35 -18.47
C SER A 309 18.35 11.86 -17.24
N ASP A 310 17.81 10.95 -16.41
CA ASP A 310 17.03 11.27 -15.23
C ASP A 310 17.70 10.73 -13.98
N LYS A 311 18.12 11.65 -13.09
CA LYS A 311 18.72 11.30 -11.82
C LYS A 311 17.72 10.70 -10.81
N ARG A 312 16.42 10.74 -11.11
CA ARG A 312 15.35 10.17 -10.28
C ARG A 312 14.75 8.95 -10.98
N PRO A 313 14.42 7.89 -10.25
CA PRO A 313 13.65 6.77 -10.81
C PRO A 313 12.22 7.23 -11.13
N LEU A 314 11.50 6.47 -11.95
CA LEU A 314 10.06 6.71 -12.17
C LEU A 314 9.28 6.48 -10.88
N TYR A 315 9.62 5.43 -10.14
CA TYR A 315 9.01 5.07 -8.87
C TYR A 315 10.08 4.95 -7.81
N GLN A 316 9.83 5.51 -6.63
CA GLN A 316 10.79 5.53 -5.53
C GLN A 316 11.10 4.11 -5.04
N ALA A 317 10.08 3.29 -4.85
CA ALA A 317 10.24 1.94 -4.32
C ALA A 317 9.14 1.00 -4.81
N GLN A 318 9.35 -0.29 -4.55
CA GLN A 318 8.37 -1.35 -4.75
C GLN A 318 8.27 -2.21 -3.49
N TRP A 319 7.06 -2.65 -3.15
CA TRP A 319 6.83 -3.67 -2.13
C TRP A 319 7.56 -4.96 -2.51
N ASN A 320 8.34 -5.50 -1.58
CA ASN A 320 9.16 -6.69 -1.80
C ASN A 320 8.52 -7.93 -1.17
N ASP A 321 7.55 -8.50 -1.86
CA ASP A 321 6.89 -9.74 -1.45
C ASP A 321 7.87 -10.91 -1.30
N ASP A 322 8.95 -10.93 -2.10
CA ASP A 322 9.96 -11.98 -2.01
C ASP A 322 10.62 -12.03 -0.63
N LEU A 323 10.87 -10.86 -0.02
CA LEU A 323 11.43 -10.78 1.33
C LEU A 323 10.45 -11.35 2.36
N HIS A 324 9.16 -10.96 2.25
CA HIS A 324 8.11 -11.52 3.09
C HIS A 324 8.04 -13.05 2.94
N HIS A 325 7.93 -13.55 1.70
CA HIS A 325 7.77 -14.98 1.44
C HIS A 325 8.94 -15.79 1.99
N ALA A 326 10.18 -15.32 1.78
CA ALA A 326 11.37 -16.00 2.32
C ALA A 326 11.37 -16.03 3.85
N LEU A 327 11.05 -14.90 4.51
CA LEU A 327 10.94 -14.84 5.97
C LEU A 327 9.78 -15.68 6.49
N HIS A 328 8.62 -15.62 5.86
CA HIS A 328 7.45 -16.41 6.26
C HIS A 328 7.74 -17.90 6.25
N VAL A 329 8.30 -18.42 5.15
CA VAL A 329 8.69 -19.84 5.05
C VAL A 329 9.74 -20.21 6.10
N MET A 330 10.70 -19.30 6.38
CA MET A 330 11.73 -19.51 7.41
C MET A 330 11.13 -19.63 8.81
N LEU A 331 10.13 -18.80 9.13
CA LEU A 331 9.54 -18.71 10.46
C LEU A 331 8.48 -19.78 10.73
N THR A 332 7.68 -20.12 9.72
CA THR A 332 6.49 -20.98 9.87
C THR A 332 6.70 -22.39 9.31
N GLY A 333 7.57 -22.55 8.33
CA GLY A 333 7.70 -23.79 7.56
C GLY A 333 6.57 -24.03 6.55
N GLU A 334 5.63 -23.09 6.38
CA GLU A 334 4.55 -23.18 5.40
C GLU A 334 5.10 -23.12 3.98
N THR A 335 4.70 -24.05 3.10
CA THR A 335 5.17 -24.17 1.72
C THR A 335 4.05 -24.38 0.71
N SER A 336 2.80 -24.20 1.12
CA SER A 336 1.65 -24.32 0.23
C SER A 336 1.57 -23.13 -0.74
N GLY A 337 1.04 -23.36 -1.95
CA GLY A 337 0.87 -22.33 -2.97
C GLY A 337 2.22 -21.72 -3.38
N TYR A 338 2.25 -20.39 -3.52
CA TYR A 338 3.45 -19.65 -3.95
C TYR A 338 4.61 -19.71 -2.94
N TYR A 339 4.38 -20.02 -1.65
CA TYR A 339 5.45 -20.22 -0.67
C TYR A 339 6.40 -21.35 -1.02
N GLY A 340 5.93 -22.35 -1.80
CA GLY A 340 6.76 -23.45 -2.28
C GLY A 340 7.95 -23.01 -3.16
N ASP A 341 7.81 -21.88 -3.85
CA ASP A 341 8.86 -21.31 -4.71
C ASP A 341 10.08 -20.80 -3.89
N TYR A 342 9.91 -20.57 -2.59
CA TYR A 342 10.94 -20.01 -1.71
C TYR A 342 11.72 -21.07 -0.92
N GLN A 343 11.84 -22.26 -1.45
CA GLN A 343 12.69 -23.33 -0.90
C GLN A 343 14.04 -23.41 -1.63
N PRO A 344 15.20 -23.41 -0.94
CA PRO A 344 15.38 -23.20 0.50
C PRO A 344 15.30 -21.70 0.88
N PRO A 345 14.56 -21.34 1.96
CA PRO A 345 14.19 -19.95 2.25
C PRO A 345 15.38 -19.05 2.56
N LEU A 346 16.42 -19.56 3.22
CA LEU A 346 17.61 -18.79 3.58
C LEU A 346 18.32 -18.20 2.34
N ARG A 347 18.36 -18.95 1.24
CA ARG A 347 18.98 -18.49 -0.01
C ARG A 347 18.21 -17.29 -0.61
N HIS A 348 16.88 -17.37 -0.62
CA HIS A 348 16.03 -16.32 -1.12
C HIS A 348 16.09 -15.07 -0.22
N LEU A 349 16.09 -15.26 1.11
CA LEU A 349 16.25 -14.18 2.07
C LEU A 349 17.57 -13.43 1.88
N VAL A 350 18.68 -14.15 1.78
CA VAL A 350 20.00 -13.54 1.56
C VAL A 350 20.01 -12.75 0.25
N ARG A 351 19.42 -13.28 -0.81
CA ARG A 351 19.32 -12.60 -2.09
C ARG A 351 18.48 -11.32 -2.00
N CYS A 352 17.34 -11.35 -1.30
CA CYS A 352 16.55 -10.15 -1.04
C CYS A 352 17.34 -9.09 -0.29
N LEU A 353 18.12 -9.47 0.71
CA LEU A 353 18.92 -8.54 1.51
C LEU A 353 20.10 -7.94 0.74
N SER A 354 20.70 -8.69 -0.20
CA SER A 354 21.91 -8.29 -0.92
C SER A 354 21.66 -7.75 -2.32
N GLU A 355 20.58 -8.17 -3.01
CA GLU A 355 20.35 -7.91 -4.42
C GLU A 355 18.97 -7.27 -4.72
N GLY A 356 18.07 -7.21 -3.73
CA GLY A 356 16.72 -6.66 -3.86
C GLY A 356 15.66 -7.75 -4.02
N PHE A 357 15.40 -8.27 -5.21
CA PHE A 357 14.43 -9.35 -5.42
C PHE A 357 15.06 -10.73 -5.35
N ALA A 358 14.29 -11.74 -4.89
CA ALA A 358 14.70 -13.14 -4.94
C ALA A 358 14.59 -13.72 -6.35
N PHE A 359 13.59 -13.29 -7.13
CA PHE A 359 13.40 -13.68 -8.52
C PHE A 359 13.79 -12.54 -9.44
N GLN A 360 14.78 -12.76 -10.32
CA GLN A 360 15.37 -11.78 -11.23
C GLN A 360 15.45 -12.30 -12.67
N GLY A 361 14.45 -13.08 -13.09
CA GLY A 361 14.35 -13.74 -14.41
C GLY A 361 14.28 -15.25 -14.35
N GLU A 362 14.48 -15.85 -13.19
CA GLU A 362 14.36 -17.29 -13.01
C GLU A 362 12.90 -17.76 -13.12
N SER A 363 12.73 -19.03 -13.50
CA SER A 363 11.39 -19.63 -13.54
C SER A 363 10.79 -19.79 -12.15
N SER A 364 9.58 -19.31 -11.96
CA SER A 364 8.75 -19.63 -10.80
C SER A 364 7.95 -20.90 -11.06
N PRO A 365 8.17 -21.98 -10.32
CA PRO A 365 7.40 -23.22 -10.47
C PRO A 365 5.90 -23.01 -10.28
N TYR A 366 5.51 -22.22 -9.29
CA TYR A 366 4.10 -21.90 -9.01
C TYR A 366 3.44 -21.15 -10.17
N ARG A 367 4.12 -20.16 -10.76
CA ARG A 367 3.60 -19.38 -11.89
C ARG A 367 3.83 -20.03 -13.26
N ALA A 368 4.62 -21.11 -13.33
CA ALA A 368 5.01 -21.80 -14.55
C ALA A 368 5.60 -20.86 -15.64
N ARG A 369 6.26 -19.77 -15.24
CA ARG A 369 6.88 -18.78 -16.12
C ARG A 369 8.06 -18.08 -15.42
N PRO A 370 8.98 -17.43 -16.18
CA PRO A 370 9.99 -16.55 -15.61
C PRO A 370 9.34 -15.41 -14.80
N ARG A 371 10.02 -14.98 -13.71
CA ARG A 371 9.59 -13.88 -12.85
C ARG A 371 10.76 -12.96 -12.55
N GLY A 372 10.51 -11.67 -12.60
CA GLY A 372 11.43 -10.64 -12.20
C GLY A 372 12.39 -10.16 -13.28
N GLU A 373 12.99 -9.03 -13.01
CA GLU A 373 14.09 -8.43 -13.76
C GLU A 373 15.30 -8.26 -12.81
N PRO A 374 16.55 -8.20 -13.36
CA PRO A 374 17.72 -7.94 -12.53
C PRO A 374 17.58 -6.67 -11.69
N SER A 375 17.75 -6.78 -10.38
CA SER A 375 17.64 -5.68 -9.42
C SER A 375 18.99 -5.32 -8.77
N VAL A 376 20.04 -6.06 -9.07
CA VAL A 376 21.40 -5.75 -8.63
C VAL A 376 21.79 -4.35 -9.11
N GLY A 377 22.30 -3.53 -8.18
CA GLY A 377 22.71 -2.15 -8.47
C GLY A 377 21.65 -1.08 -8.19
N LEU A 378 20.42 -1.48 -7.84
CA LEU A 378 19.45 -0.54 -7.29
C LEU A 378 19.81 -0.19 -5.83
N PRO A 379 19.56 1.06 -5.38
CA PRO A 379 19.75 1.42 -3.98
C PRO A 379 18.78 0.61 -3.10
N PRO A 380 19.16 0.25 -1.86
CA PRO A 380 18.27 -0.49 -0.95
C PRO A 380 16.92 0.20 -0.69
N THR A 381 16.88 1.54 -0.77
CA THR A 381 15.67 2.36 -0.64
C THR A 381 14.66 2.16 -1.78
N SER A 382 15.02 1.42 -2.83
CA SER A 382 14.09 0.99 -3.89
C SER A 382 13.17 -0.17 -3.46
N PHE A 383 13.34 -0.72 -2.28
CA PHE A 383 12.56 -1.88 -1.82
C PHE A 383 11.89 -1.59 -0.48
N VAL A 384 10.59 -1.85 -0.40
CA VAL A 384 9.84 -1.82 0.86
C VAL A 384 9.70 -3.24 1.38
N GLY A 385 10.35 -3.51 2.52
CA GLY A 385 10.31 -4.82 3.17
C GLY A 385 9.31 -4.89 4.30
N PHE A 386 8.68 -6.04 4.48
CA PHE A 386 7.72 -6.29 5.56
C PHE A 386 7.72 -7.76 5.99
N LEU A 387 7.33 -8.01 7.24
CA LEU A 387 7.00 -9.37 7.73
C LEU A 387 5.58 -9.75 7.35
N GLN A 388 4.69 -8.79 7.30
CA GLN A 388 3.29 -8.92 6.95
C GLN A 388 2.74 -7.55 6.56
N ASN A 389 1.72 -7.54 5.72
CA ASN A 389 0.87 -6.40 5.41
C ASN A 389 -0.59 -6.87 5.43
N HIS A 390 -1.55 -6.06 4.95
CA HIS A 390 -2.95 -6.44 4.91
C HIS A 390 -3.19 -7.74 4.12
N ASP A 391 -2.50 -7.92 2.98
CA ASP A 391 -2.68 -9.07 2.10
C ASP A 391 -2.21 -10.38 2.74
N GLN A 392 -1.01 -10.40 3.34
CA GLN A 392 -0.46 -11.61 3.92
C GLN A 392 -1.25 -12.09 5.15
N ILE A 393 -1.89 -11.16 5.86
CA ILE A 393 -2.76 -11.53 6.98
C ILE A 393 -4.18 -11.84 6.47
N GLY A 394 -4.76 -10.92 5.71
CA GLY A 394 -6.17 -10.96 5.36
C GLY A 394 -6.55 -12.01 4.32
N ASN A 395 -5.60 -12.41 3.46
CA ASN A 395 -5.81 -13.51 2.54
C ASN A 395 -5.72 -14.89 3.20
N ARG A 396 -5.28 -15.00 4.46
CA ARG A 396 -5.40 -16.25 5.24
C ARG A 396 -6.86 -16.51 5.60
N ALA A 397 -7.24 -17.78 5.70
CA ALA A 397 -8.61 -18.19 5.97
C ALA A 397 -9.18 -17.63 7.29
N LEU A 398 -8.32 -17.49 8.30
CA LEU A 398 -8.67 -17.03 9.65
C LEU A 398 -7.99 -15.72 10.03
N GLY A 399 -7.25 -15.09 9.10
CA GLY A 399 -6.62 -13.78 9.28
C GLY A 399 -5.52 -13.76 10.35
N GLU A 400 -4.78 -14.86 10.50
CA GLU A 400 -3.75 -14.99 11.55
C GLU A 400 -2.53 -14.14 11.28
N ARG A 401 -2.11 -13.39 12.29
CA ARG A 401 -0.86 -12.63 12.28
C ARG A 401 0.35 -13.55 12.47
N ILE A 402 1.52 -13.11 12.03
CA ILE A 402 2.77 -13.88 12.15
C ILE A 402 3.08 -14.28 13.60
N THR A 403 2.67 -13.48 14.58
CA THR A 403 2.82 -13.77 16.03
C THR A 403 1.97 -14.94 16.53
N ALA A 404 0.94 -15.33 15.77
CA ALA A 404 0.14 -16.53 16.04
C ALA A 404 0.69 -17.77 15.32
N LEU A 405 1.55 -17.60 14.30
CA LEU A 405 2.06 -18.66 13.43
C LEU A 405 3.48 -19.11 13.82
N ALA A 406 4.26 -18.23 14.43
CA ALA A 406 5.66 -18.50 14.78
C ALA A 406 5.95 -18.15 16.24
N SER A 407 7.05 -18.68 16.79
CA SER A 407 7.42 -18.39 18.18
C SER A 407 7.81 -16.91 18.37
N PRO A 408 7.61 -16.35 19.57
CA PRO A 408 8.00 -14.97 19.86
C PRO A 408 9.48 -14.67 19.55
N GLU A 409 10.37 -15.64 19.83
CA GLU A 409 11.81 -15.51 19.56
C GLU A 409 12.09 -15.42 18.05
N ALA A 410 11.41 -16.26 17.26
CA ALA A 410 11.52 -16.27 15.81
C ALA A 410 11.05 -14.93 15.21
N VAL A 411 9.88 -14.44 15.65
CA VAL A 411 9.32 -13.16 15.18
C VAL A 411 10.23 -11.99 15.59
N ARG A 412 10.77 -11.98 16.82
CA ARG A 412 11.73 -10.95 17.26
C ARG A 412 13.00 -10.95 16.42
N ALA A 413 13.54 -12.12 16.09
CA ALA A 413 14.73 -12.22 15.26
C ALA A 413 14.46 -11.67 13.85
N ALA A 414 13.36 -12.07 13.20
CA ALA A 414 12.99 -11.58 11.89
C ALA A 414 12.69 -10.07 11.90
N THR A 415 12.03 -9.55 12.93
CA THR A 415 11.78 -8.10 13.10
C THR A 415 13.11 -7.32 13.21
N ALA A 416 14.09 -7.84 13.96
CA ALA A 416 15.39 -7.19 14.08
C ALA A 416 16.20 -7.22 12.77
N VAL A 417 16.02 -8.26 11.95
CA VAL A 417 16.57 -8.28 10.58
C VAL A 417 15.88 -7.23 9.73
N LEU A 418 14.56 -7.22 9.68
CA LEU A 418 13.77 -6.30 8.85
C LEU A 418 14.04 -4.83 9.17
N LEU A 419 13.88 -4.44 10.45
CA LEU A 419 13.93 -3.04 10.83
C LEU A 419 15.33 -2.42 10.78
N LEU A 420 16.39 -3.24 10.85
CA LEU A 420 17.77 -2.74 10.80
C LEU A 420 18.46 -3.00 9.46
N ALA A 421 17.82 -3.73 8.53
CA ALA A 421 18.31 -3.86 7.16
C ALA A 421 18.17 -2.54 6.37
N PRO A 422 19.03 -2.31 5.34
CA PRO A 422 18.99 -1.11 4.52
C PRO A 422 17.66 -0.82 3.78
N PRO A 423 16.87 -1.81 3.29
CA PRO A 423 15.57 -1.55 2.67
C PRO A 423 14.61 -0.76 3.58
N LEU A 424 13.65 -0.08 2.97
CA LEU A 424 12.61 0.68 3.69
C LEU A 424 11.67 -0.30 4.40
N PRO A 425 11.48 -0.21 5.71
CA PRO A 425 10.59 -1.14 6.41
C PRO A 425 9.15 -0.67 6.41
N LEU A 426 8.22 -1.64 6.38
CA LEU A 426 6.80 -1.44 6.59
C LEU A 426 6.34 -2.28 7.78
N LEU A 427 5.56 -1.67 8.66
CA LEU A 427 4.81 -2.30 9.74
C LEU A 427 3.32 -2.24 9.43
N PHE A 428 2.61 -3.33 9.62
CA PHE A 428 1.15 -3.33 9.57
C PHE A 428 0.54 -3.01 10.93
N MET A 429 -0.53 -2.24 10.97
CA MET A 429 -1.19 -1.75 12.20
C MET A 429 -1.31 -2.83 13.29
N GLY A 430 -0.87 -2.48 14.51
CA GLY A 430 -0.85 -3.37 15.68
C GLY A 430 0.30 -4.38 15.72
N GLN A 431 1.15 -4.45 14.69
CA GLN A 431 2.32 -5.35 14.68
C GLN A 431 3.31 -4.97 15.77
N GLU A 432 3.51 -3.68 16.03
CA GLU A 432 4.50 -3.13 16.95
C GLU A 432 4.26 -3.53 18.41
N TRP A 433 3.03 -3.86 18.75
CA TRP A 433 2.68 -4.35 20.09
C TRP A 433 2.11 -5.77 20.08
N ALA A 434 2.28 -6.50 18.96
CA ALA A 434 1.81 -7.88 18.76
C ALA A 434 0.30 -8.01 19.04
N ALA A 435 -0.50 -7.16 18.40
CA ALA A 435 -1.96 -7.20 18.48
C ALA A 435 -2.49 -8.62 18.22
N PRO A 436 -3.35 -9.17 19.08
CA PRO A 436 -3.90 -10.51 18.89
C PRO A 436 -5.08 -10.54 17.90
N GLU A 437 -5.67 -9.36 17.61
CA GLU A 437 -6.79 -9.26 16.67
C GLU A 437 -6.34 -9.70 15.28
N PRO A 438 -7.06 -10.62 14.62
CA PRO A 438 -6.80 -10.97 13.23
C PRO A 438 -7.10 -9.76 12.33
N PHE A 439 -6.61 -9.78 11.09
CA PHE A 439 -7.12 -8.92 10.04
C PHE A 439 -7.82 -9.79 9.01
N LEU A 440 -9.14 -9.83 9.04
CA LEU A 440 -9.96 -10.70 8.21
C LEU A 440 -10.35 -10.02 6.91
N PHE A 441 -10.60 -10.80 5.87
CA PHE A 441 -11.24 -10.27 4.67
C PHE A 441 -12.72 -10.01 4.97
N PHE A 442 -13.18 -8.77 4.73
CA PHE A 442 -14.57 -8.32 4.94
C PHE A 442 -15.00 -7.33 3.86
N SER A 443 -16.28 -7.37 3.52
CA SER A 443 -16.97 -6.47 2.59
C SER A 443 -18.44 -6.38 2.96
N ASP A 444 -19.13 -5.31 2.54
CA ASP A 444 -20.58 -5.10 2.77
C ASP A 444 -21.26 -4.90 1.41
N LEU A 445 -21.22 -5.95 0.59
CA LEU A 445 -21.79 -5.94 -0.76
C LEU A 445 -23.30 -6.24 -0.72
N GLY A 446 -24.02 -5.75 -1.73
CA GLY A 446 -25.45 -5.95 -1.86
C GLY A 446 -25.88 -7.43 -1.92
N PRO A 447 -27.20 -7.69 -1.86
CA PRO A 447 -27.76 -9.04 -1.72
C PRO A 447 -27.47 -9.97 -2.90
N ASP A 448 -27.11 -9.44 -4.05
CA ASP A 448 -26.79 -10.24 -5.24
C ASP A 448 -25.31 -10.69 -5.25
N LEU A 449 -24.38 -9.86 -4.83
CA LEU A 449 -22.94 -10.12 -4.86
C LEU A 449 -22.42 -10.71 -3.54
N GLY A 450 -22.88 -10.25 -2.40
CA GLY A 450 -22.39 -10.68 -1.10
C GLY A 450 -22.36 -12.20 -0.91
N PRO A 451 -23.45 -12.93 -1.21
CA PRO A 451 -23.46 -14.40 -1.15
C PRO A 451 -22.45 -15.07 -2.08
N LEU A 452 -22.19 -14.49 -3.27
CA LEU A 452 -21.23 -15.01 -4.23
C LEU A 452 -19.80 -14.85 -3.72
N VAL A 453 -19.48 -13.72 -3.07
CA VAL A 453 -18.16 -13.48 -2.45
C VAL A 453 -17.94 -14.44 -1.28
N SER A 454 -18.95 -14.63 -0.42
CA SER A 454 -18.88 -15.57 0.71
C SER A 454 -18.64 -17.02 0.25
N GLU A 455 -19.34 -17.45 -0.81
CA GLU A 455 -19.14 -18.77 -1.40
C GLU A 455 -17.78 -18.88 -2.11
N GLY A 456 -17.37 -17.85 -2.85
CA GLY A 456 -16.06 -17.77 -3.51
C GLY A 456 -14.92 -17.96 -2.52
N ARG A 457 -14.97 -17.24 -1.39
CA ARG A 457 -13.98 -17.35 -0.31
C ARG A 457 -13.86 -18.78 0.23
N ARG A 458 -14.98 -19.42 0.54
CA ARG A 458 -14.98 -20.82 1.01
C ARG A 458 -14.47 -21.80 -0.04
N ARG A 459 -14.73 -21.56 -1.32
CA ARG A 459 -14.27 -22.40 -2.44
C ARG A 459 -12.76 -22.28 -2.64
N GLU A 460 -12.22 -21.09 -2.54
CA GLU A 460 -10.79 -20.84 -2.62
C GLU A 460 -10.01 -21.72 -1.63
N PHE A 461 -10.43 -21.71 -0.36
CA PHE A 461 -9.77 -22.51 0.68
C PHE A 461 -10.04 -24.02 0.60
N ALA A 462 -10.99 -24.48 -0.19
CA ALA A 462 -11.22 -25.91 -0.37
C ALA A 462 -10.01 -26.66 -0.96
N LEU A 463 -9.08 -25.95 -1.60
CA LEU A 463 -7.85 -26.50 -2.17
C LEU A 463 -6.75 -26.74 -1.11
N PHE A 464 -6.89 -26.17 0.08
CA PHE A 464 -5.92 -26.32 1.15
C PHE A 464 -6.28 -27.52 2.04
N PRO A 465 -5.32 -28.39 2.41
CA PRO A 465 -5.58 -29.61 3.20
C PRO A 465 -6.35 -29.34 4.50
N GLU A 466 -6.06 -28.22 5.19
CA GLU A 466 -6.67 -27.84 6.45
C GLU A 466 -8.18 -27.53 6.31
N PHE A 467 -8.61 -27.13 5.10
CA PHE A 467 -9.99 -26.75 4.76
C PHE A 467 -10.64 -27.72 3.76
N ALA A 468 -10.06 -28.89 3.51
CA ALA A 468 -10.61 -29.88 2.58
C ALA A 468 -11.99 -30.40 3.01
N HIS A 469 -12.27 -30.43 4.32
CA HIS A 469 -13.56 -30.87 4.85
C HIS A 469 -14.57 -29.73 5.01
N PRO A 470 -15.87 -29.95 4.74
CA PRO A 470 -16.91 -28.91 4.87
C PRO A 470 -17.00 -28.27 6.26
N GLU A 471 -16.80 -29.05 7.32
CA GLU A 471 -16.81 -28.56 8.71
C GLU A 471 -15.67 -27.57 8.98
N ALA A 472 -14.49 -27.79 8.42
CA ALA A 472 -13.37 -26.87 8.53
C ALA A 472 -13.65 -25.56 7.76
N ARG A 473 -14.22 -25.65 6.55
CA ARG A 473 -14.64 -24.48 5.76
C ARG A 473 -15.75 -23.66 6.42
N ALA A 474 -16.63 -24.29 7.18
CA ALA A 474 -17.68 -23.60 7.94
C ALA A 474 -17.11 -22.70 9.05
N ARG A 475 -15.84 -22.88 9.44
CA ARG A 475 -15.15 -22.02 10.42
C ARG A 475 -14.60 -20.73 9.80
N ILE A 476 -14.49 -20.67 8.47
CA ILE A 476 -14.03 -19.47 7.76
C ILE A 476 -15.08 -18.37 7.98
N PRO A 477 -14.68 -17.20 8.52
CA PRO A 477 -15.61 -16.10 8.76
C PRO A 477 -16.32 -15.69 7.46
N ASP A 478 -17.60 -15.34 7.57
CA ASP A 478 -18.33 -14.79 6.43
C ASP A 478 -17.89 -13.34 6.19
N PRO A 479 -17.34 -12.99 5.02
CA PRO A 479 -16.90 -11.64 4.72
C PRO A 479 -17.99 -10.57 4.86
N GLN A 480 -19.27 -10.94 4.61
CA GLN A 480 -20.40 -10.02 4.67
C GLN A 480 -20.92 -9.75 6.09
N ALA A 481 -20.43 -10.51 7.08
CA ALA A 481 -20.90 -10.36 8.44
C ALA A 481 -20.17 -9.19 9.16
N GLU A 482 -20.94 -8.28 9.78
CA GLU A 482 -20.38 -7.19 10.60
C GLU A 482 -19.43 -7.73 11.69
N ALA A 483 -19.73 -8.90 12.25
CA ALA A 483 -18.87 -9.55 13.23
C ALA A 483 -17.48 -9.90 12.68
N THR A 484 -17.32 -10.12 11.37
CA THR A 484 -16.02 -10.38 10.73
C THR A 484 -15.17 -9.11 10.74
N ARG A 485 -15.73 -7.96 10.33
CA ARG A 485 -15.07 -6.66 10.46
C ARG A 485 -14.75 -6.33 11.93
N ALA A 486 -15.73 -6.49 12.83
CA ALA A 486 -15.58 -6.15 14.25
C ALA A 486 -14.41 -6.91 14.92
N ARG A 487 -14.14 -8.14 14.52
CA ARG A 487 -13.00 -8.93 15.00
C ARG A 487 -11.64 -8.38 14.54
N SER A 488 -11.61 -7.60 13.47
CA SER A 488 -10.38 -6.98 12.94
C SER A 488 -10.08 -5.62 13.56
N VAL A 489 -10.97 -5.08 14.41
CA VAL A 489 -10.77 -3.80 15.10
C VAL A 489 -9.76 -3.96 16.22
N LEU A 490 -8.71 -3.11 16.21
CA LEU A 490 -7.67 -3.13 17.23
C LEU A 490 -8.18 -2.71 18.61
N ASP A 491 -7.83 -3.49 19.65
CA ASP A 491 -8.10 -3.17 21.05
C ASP A 491 -6.91 -2.46 21.71
N TRP A 492 -6.85 -1.15 21.58
CA TRP A 492 -5.80 -0.29 22.14
C TRP A 492 -5.66 -0.35 23.65
N THR A 493 -6.63 -0.91 24.40
CA THR A 493 -6.55 -1.02 25.86
C THR A 493 -5.48 -2.01 26.32
N ARG A 494 -5.01 -2.87 25.42
CA ARG A 494 -4.00 -3.91 25.69
C ARG A 494 -2.56 -3.41 25.61
N ILE A 495 -2.31 -2.29 24.92
CA ILE A 495 -0.97 -1.84 24.55
C ILE A 495 0.00 -1.66 25.72
N GLN A 496 -0.53 -1.30 26.91
CA GLN A 496 0.26 -1.12 28.14
C GLN A 496 0.36 -2.40 28.99
N GLN A 497 -0.23 -3.51 28.55
CA GLN A 497 -0.26 -4.76 29.30
C GLN A 497 0.83 -5.72 28.76
N PRO A 498 1.45 -6.58 29.61
CA PRO A 498 2.28 -7.67 29.10
C PRO A 498 1.45 -8.67 28.27
N PRO A 499 2.01 -9.22 27.16
CA PRO A 499 3.36 -8.98 26.63
C PRO A 499 3.43 -7.77 25.67
N HIS A 500 2.32 -7.06 25.43
CA HIS A 500 2.19 -6.02 24.39
C HIS A 500 3.12 -4.82 24.64
N ALA A 501 3.22 -4.38 25.88
CA ALA A 501 4.14 -3.30 26.26
C ALA A 501 5.62 -3.64 25.98
N GLU A 502 6.00 -4.92 26.14
CA GLU A 502 7.36 -5.39 25.86
C GLU A 502 7.64 -5.43 24.34
N TRP A 503 6.63 -5.81 23.54
CA TRP A 503 6.73 -5.78 22.07
C TRP A 503 6.84 -4.35 21.56
N LEU A 504 6.06 -3.42 22.10
CA LEU A 504 6.13 -2.01 21.75
C LEU A 504 7.51 -1.42 22.08
N ALA A 505 8.02 -1.68 23.29
CA ALA A 505 9.35 -1.22 23.68
C ALA A 505 10.45 -1.78 22.78
N PHE A 506 10.33 -3.03 22.36
CA PHE A 506 11.24 -3.69 21.42
C PHE A 506 11.26 -3.02 20.04
N HIS A 507 10.08 -2.72 19.46
CA HIS A 507 10.00 -2.03 18.17
C HIS A 507 10.54 -0.60 18.25
N ARG A 508 10.19 0.16 19.30
CA ARG A 508 10.74 1.51 19.55
C ARG A 508 12.27 1.50 19.60
N GLN A 509 12.84 0.54 20.33
CA GLN A 509 14.30 0.39 20.41
C GLN A 509 14.93 0.14 19.04
N LEU A 510 14.35 -0.74 18.21
CA LEU A 510 14.88 -1.03 16.87
C LEU A 510 14.77 0.19 15.95
N LEU A 511 13.65 0.90 15.97
CA LEU A 511 13.45 2.09 15.15
C LEU A 511 14.35 3.25 15.59
N GLU A 512 14.63 3.40 16.89
CA GLU A 512 15.63 4.34 17.38
C GLU A 512 17.04 3.98 16.89
N VAL A 513 17.43 2.71 16.92
CA VAL A 513 18.71 2.24 16.36
C VAL A 513 18.75 2.50 14.86
N ARG A 514 17.67 2.20 14.11
CA ARG A 514 17.58 2.49 12.68
C ARG A 514 17.81 3.97 12.40
N ALA A 515 17.07 4.85 13.07
CA ALA A 515 17.15 6.30 12.85
C ALA A 515 18.56 6.84 13.12
N ARG A 516 19.23 6.33 14.16
CA ARG A 516 20.57 6.79 14.57
C ARG A 516 21.69 6.18 13.75
N GLU A 517 21.61 4.91 13.37
CA GLU A 517 22.75 4.14 12.85
C GLU A 517 22.59 3.77 11.35
N ILE A 518 21.38 3.51 10.88
CA ILE A 518 21.14 3.03 9.52
C ILE A 518 20.79 4.18 8.57
N VAL A 519 19.86 5.04 8.95
CA VAL A 519 19.45 6.18 8.11
C VAL A 519 20.63 7.03 7.63
N PRO A 520 21.62 7.38 8.47
CA PRO A 520 22.77 8.14 8.01
C PRO A 520 23.58 7.46 6.88
N LEU A 521 23.63 6.11 6.86
CA LEU A 521 24.32 5.35 5.82
C LEU A 521 23.58 5.39 4.47
N LEU A 522 22.26 5.62 4.50
CA LEU A 522 21.39 5.61 3.34
C LEU A 522 21.24 6.99 2.69
N MET A 523 21.73 8.05 3.35
CA MET A 523 21.59 9.43 2.86
C MET A 523 22.20 9.61 1.46
N GLY A 524 21.40 10.15 0.53
CA GLY A 524 21.77 10.28 -0.89
C GLY A 524 21.59 8.98 -1.68
N GLU A 525 20.87 8.01 -1.11
CA GLU A 525 20.52 6.72 -1.73
C GLU A 525 21.71 5.98 -2.37
N PRO A 526 22.76 5.70 -1.59
CA PRO A 526 23.91 4.98 -2.11
C PRO A 526 23.56 3.54 -2.46
N THR A 527 24.25 2.99 -3.46
CA THR A 527 24.22 1.55 -3.73
C THR A 527 25.47 0.93 -3.12
N PRO A 528 25.36 0.23 -1.96
CA PRO A 528 26.51 -0.41 -1.34
C PRO A 528 26.95 -1.64 -2.14
N ALA A 529 28.24 -1.95 -2.09
CA ALA A 529 28.72 -3.28 -2.47
C ALA A 529 28.31 -4.27 -1.40
N THR A 530 27.76 -5.42 -1.83
CA THR A 530 27.27 -6.44 -0.90
C THR A 530 28.05 -7.74 -1.01
N ASP A 531 28.30 -8.38 0.13
CA ASP A 531 28.82 -9.73 0.22
C ASP A 531 27.97 -10.53 1.20
N SER A 532 27.82 -11.83 0.94
CA SER A 532 26.94 -12.67 1.76
C SER A 532 27.42 -14.11 1.86
N THR A 533 27.21 -14.71 3.02
CA THR A 533 27.57 -16.09 3.30
C THR A 533 26.42 -16.83 3.97
N LEU A 534 26.08 -18.00 3.44
CA LEU A 534 25.17 -18.95 4.08
C LEU A 534 25.95 -19.82 5.08
N ILE A 535 25.44 -19.94 6.31
CA ILE A 535 26.06 -20.71 7.38
C ILE A 535 25.09 -21.82 7.79
N GLY A 536 25.30 -23.03 7.25
CA GLY A 536 24.35 -24.13 7.41
C GLY A 536 23.00 -23.83 6.75
N GLU A 537 21.91 -24.31 7.36
CA GLU A 537 20.55 -24.21 6.79
C GLU A 537 19.74 -23.01 7.30
N SER A 538 20.18 -22.34 8.38
CA SER A 538 19.39 -21.30 9.05
C SER A 538 20.16 -20.04 9.43
N ALA A 539 21.49 -20.02 9.25
CA ALA A 539 22.27 -18.87 9.62
C ALA A 539 22.91 -18.18 8.40
N LEU A 540 23.11 -16.88 8.52
CA LEU A 540 23.62 -16.04 7.45
C LEU A 540 24.55 -14.96 7.99
N GLU A 541 25.43 -14.49 7.12
CA GLU A 541 26.16 -13.22 7.25
C GLU A 541 25.93 -12.40 5.98
N VAL A 542 25.56 -11.12 6.14
CA VAL A 542 25.46 -10.16 5.03
C VAL A 542 26.22 -8.91 5.41
N THR A 543 27.03 -8.43 4.47
CA THR A 543 27.85 -7.21 4.64
C THR A 543 27.52 -6.22 3.54
N TRP A 544 27.27 -4.98 3.92
CA TRP A 544 27.12 -3.83 3.02
C TRP A 544 28.29 -2.88 3.20
N VAL A 545 29.02 -2.62 2.12
CA VAL A 545 30.12 -1.67 2.09
C VAL A 545 29.64 -0.42 1.34
N PHE A 546 29.42 0.65 2.07
CA PHE A 546 28.95 1.91 1.52
C PHE A 546 30.07 2.71 0.85
N PRO A 547 29.77 3.61 -0.11
CA PRO A 547 30.77 4.39 -0.83
C PRO A 547 31.66 5.25 0.07
N ASP A 548 31.15 5.70 1.21
CA ASP A 548 31.87 6.45 2.24
C ASP A 548 32.75 5.59 3.16
N GLN A 549 32.94 4.32 2.81
CA GLN A 549 33.74 3.33 3.53
C GLN A 549 33.12 2.83 4.86
N HIS A 550 31.89 3.18 5.17
CA HIS A 550 31.19 2.50 6.26
C HIS A 550 30.83 1.06 5.88
N VAL A 551 30.90 0.16 6.84
CA VAL A 551 30.57 -1.25 6.68
C VAL A 551 29.51 -1.62 7.69
N LEU A 552 28.31 -1.92 7.19
CA LEU A 552 27.22 -2.51 7.97
C LEU A 552 27.25 -4.03 7.82
N ARG A 553 27.12 -4.76 8.92
CA ARG A 553 27.15 -6.23 8.91
C ARG A 553 26.05 -6.81 9.76
N LEU A 554 25.31 -7.74 9.16
CA LEU A 554 24.34 -8.61 9.80
C LEU A 554 24.95 -10.01 10.00
N ILE A 555 24.81 -10.57 11.20
CA ILE A 555 25.01 -12.00 11.47
C ILE A 555 23.77 -12.50 12.18
N ALA A 556 23.12 -13.52 11.63
CA ALA A 556 21.87 -14.04 12.18
C ALA A 556 21.80 -15.57 12.06
N ASN A 557 21.21 -16.17 13.07
CA ASN A 557 20.68 -17.52 13.00
C ASN A 557 19.15 -17.45 13.16
N LEU A 558 18.44 -17.74 12.09
CA LEU A 558 16.98 -17.70 12.01
C LEU A 558 16.36 -19.11 12.11
N GLY A 559 17.01 -19.98 12.86
CA GLY A 559 16.54 -21.33 13.10
C GLY A 559 16.53 -21.71 14.59
N PRO A 560 15.85 -22.81 14.93
CA PRO A 560 15.65 -23.26 16.31
C PRO A 560 16.85 -24.03 16.89
N ARG A 561 17.95 -24.16 16.15
CA ARG A 561 19.13 -24.89 16.59
C ARG A 561 20.36 -23.98 16.59
N THR A 562 21.30 -24.25 17.52
CA THR A 562 22.62 -23.61 17.48
C THR A 562 23.37 -24.02 16.22
N VAL A 563 24.01 -23.04 15.56
CA VAL A 563 24.82 -23.25 14.35
C VAL A 563 26.27 -22.89 14.65
N ALA A 564 27.21 -23.78 14.33
CA ALA A 564 28.64 -23.49 14.44
C ALA A 564 29.07 -22.46 13.40
N HIS A 565 29.81 -21.45 13.82
CA HIS A 565 30.37 -20.46 12.88
C HIS A 565 31.71 -20.97 12.31
N PRO A 566 31.96 -20.86 10.99
CA PRO A 566 33.11 -21.50 10.33
C PRO A 566 34.48 -20.91 10.70
N GLY A 567 34.57 -19.85 11.47
CA GLY A 567 35.83 -19.25 11.91
C GLY A 567 35.68 -18.39 13.16
N PRO A 568 36.81 -17.98 13.78
CA PRO A 568 36.74 -17.05 14.90
C PRO A 568 36.17 -15.72 14.39
N MET A 569 35.03 -15.32 14.91
CA MET A 569 34.42 -14.05 14.57
C MET A 569 35.24 -12.90 15.19
N SER A 570 36.30 -12.48 14.51
CA SER A 570 37.02 -11.24 14.84
C SER A 570 36.25 -10.08 14.24
N HIS A 571 35.23 -9.61 14.96
CA HIS A 571 34.44 -8.47 14.45
C HIS A 571 35.25 -7.19 14.51
N ARG A 572 35.51 -6.66 13.35
CA ARG A 572 35.99 -5.28 13.20
C ARG A 572 34.76 -4.40 13.18
N GLY A 573 34.41 -3.79 14.34
CA GLY A 573 33.31 -2.85 14.39
C GLY A 573 32.56 -2.80 15.73
N ARG A 574 31.79 -1.76 15.92
CA ARG A 574 30.93 -1.55 17.07
C ARG A 574 29.62 -2.32 16.87
N GLN A 575 29.22 -3.11 17.86
CA GLN A 575 27.90 -3.74 17.86
C GLN A 575 26.82 -2.68 18.09
N ILE A 576 25.89 -2.57 17.16
CA ILE A 576 24.77 -1.62 17.25
C ILE A 576 23.48 -2.30 17.74
N TYR A 577 23.40 -3.65 17.58
CA TYR A 577 22.27 -4.44 18.10
C TYR A 577 22.70 -5.90 18.34
N PRO A 578 22.19 -6.56 19.44
CA PRO A 578 21.56 -5.96 20.60
C PRO A 578 22.53 -5.04 21.35
N PRO A 579 22.06 -4.05 22.14
CA PRO A 579 22.94 -3.19 22.91
C PRO A 579 23.71 -3.99 23.94
N GLY A 580 24.99 -3.66 24.12
CA GLY A 580 25.85 -4.34 25.10
C GLY A 580 27.32 -4.26 24.71
N PRO A 581 28.25 -4.72 25.57
CA PRO A 581 29.66 -4.81 25.22
C PRO A 581 29.84 -5.80 24.06
N ALA A 582 30.79 -5.49 23.17
CA ALA A 582 31.18 -6.42 22.12
C ALA A 582 31.51 -7.78 22.76
N ALA A 583 30.76 -8.81 22.38
CA ALA A 583 31.00 -10.13 22.94
C ALA A 583 32.38 -10.66 22.51
N ALA A 584 33.01 -11.44 23.38
CA ALA A 584 34.19 -12.22 23.05
C ALA A 584 33.96 -13.08 21.79
N ALA A 585 35.03 -13.42 21.06
CA ALA A 585 34.96 -14.26 19.87
C ALA A 585 34.01 -15.45 20.05
N TRP A 586 33.07 -15.61 19.12
CA TRP A 586 32.10 -16.70 19.17
C TRP A 586 32.49 -17.81 18.23
N SER A 587 32.20 -19.01 18.63
CA SER A 587 32.26 -20.19 17.75
C SER A 587 30.89 -20.71 17.34
N GLU A 588 29.83 -20.17 17.95
CA GLU A 588 28.45 -20.65 17.76
C GLU A 588 27.45 -19.52 17.73
N LEU A 589 26.41 -19.66 16.90
CA LEU A 589 25.26 -18.79 16.78
C LEU A 589 24.06 -19.45 17.49
N PRO A 590 23.61 -18.90 18.63
CA PRO A 590 22.43 -19.43 19.32
C PRO A 590 21.17 -19.41 18.43
N PRO A 591 20.14 -20.22 18.75
CA PRO A 591 18.84 -20.14 18.08
C PRO A 591 18.27 -18.71 18.08
N TRP A 592 17.65 -18.32 16.97
CA TRP A 592 16.95 -17.03 16.82
C TRP A 592 17.79 -15.83 17.25
N SER A 593 19.10 -15.85 16.98
CA SER A 593 20.03 -14.77 17.35
C SER A 593 20.33 -13.85 16.17
N VAL A 594 20.29 -12.55 16.41
CA VAL A 594 20.57 -11.49 15.42
C VAL A 594 21.55 -10.50 16.02
N ARG A 595 22.57 -10.11 15.23
CA ARG A 595 23.54 -9.09 15.61
C ARG A 595 23.86 -8.20 14.44
N TRP A 596 23.96 -6.94 14.74
CA TRP A 596 24.33 -5.93 13.79
C TRP A 596 25.58 -5.19 14.25
N TYR A 597 26.49 -4.97 13.32
CA TYR A 597 27.77 -4.28 13.56
C TYR A 597 27.96 -3.17 12.55
N LEU A 598 28.57 -2.08 13.00
CA LEU A 598 28.96 -0.93 12.18
C LEU A 598 30.45 -0.64 12.37
N SER A 599 31.19 -0.45 11.28
CA SER A 599 32.61 -0.09 11.27
C SER A 599 32.94 0.78 10.07
N GLU A 600 34.11 1.42 10.12
CA GLU A 600 34.73 1.96 8.92
C GLU A 600 35.59 0.87 8.26
N ALA A 601 35.63 0.83 6.92
CA ALA A 601 36.52 -0.07 6.22
C ALA A 601 37.97 0.31 6.53
N THR A 602 38.76 -0.63 7.04
CA THR A 602 40.20 -0.44 7.18
C THR A 602 40.83 -0.34 5.80
N ARG A 603 41.53 0.79 5.52
CA ARG A 603 42.33 0.99 4.29
C ARG A 603 43.43 -0.07 4.17
#